data_64dfc881e56cd7e3547f7ec536f87268
#
_entry.id   64dfc881e56cd7e3547f7ec536f87268
#
_cell.length_a   1.000
_cell.length_b   1.000
_cell.length_c   1.000
_cell.angle_alpha   90.00
_cell.angle_beta   90.00
_cell.angle_gamma   90.00
#
_symmetry.space_group_name_H-M   'P 1'
#
loop_
_entity.id
_entity.type
_entity.pdbx_description
1 polymer ?
#
loop_
_entity_poly.entity_id
_entity_poly.type
_entity_poly.pdbx_seq_one_letter_code
_entity_poly.pdbx_strand_id
1 'polypeptide(L)'
;NNVVSGLDESGRETIWIGTGIGFHYKTEGVFDESIIQKKFHLEDSEAVSKFAGIAAGIPYEYIQTAEEIISIAHKKLRHRLDRSIHIGLTEHLCCAVERKNQGIELPNALLWEIKNYYPEEYAVGIEALSIIVEKLNIVLSEDEAGFIAIHIVNAEMGNFNSRGYDIVVMTKDIINIIQYHFQKDLDHRSFAFEELMVYIKHMLRRIITNQMHHGEDEETVSYTHLRAHETL
;
A
#
# COMPACT_ATOMS: atom_id res chain seq x y z
N ASN A 1 18.13 8.64 -17.98
CA ASN A 1 17.54 8.87 -16.67
C ASN A 1 16.15 9.47 -16.86
N ASN A 2 15.16 8.84 -16.26
CA ASN A 2 13.73 9.19 -16.41
C ASN A 2 13.21 10.03 -15.23
N VAL A 3 14.07 10.42 -14.32
CA VAL A 3 13.74 11.15 -13.10
C VAL A 3 14.71 12.29 -12.87
N VAL A 4 14.19 13.44 -12.46
CA VAL A 4 14.97 14.60 -12.00
C VAL A 4 14.32 15.12 -10.73
N SER A 5 15.12 15.48 -9.74
CA SER A 5 14.67 16.13 -8.49
C SER A 5 15.22 17.54 -8.38
N GLY A 6 14.47 18.44 -7.78
CA GLY A 6 14.85 19.82 -7.57
C GLY A 6 13.75 20.62 -6.85
N LEU A 7 13.88 21.93 -6.80
CA LEU A 7 12.88 22.84 -6.25
C LEU A 7 11.95 23.33 -7.35
N ASP A 8 10.64 23.35 -7.11
CA ASP A 8 9.67 23.99 -7.99
C ASP A 8 9.69 25.52 -7.83
N GLU A 9 8.88 26.24 -8.62
CA GLU A 9 8.75 27.70 -8.55
C GLU A 9 8.30 28.22 -7.18
N SER A 10 7.70 27.37 -6.36
CA SER A 10 7.26 27.67 -4.99
C SER A 10 8.34 27.33 -3.95
N GLY A 11 9.53 26.84 -4.37
CA GLY A 11 10.58 26.40 -3.48
C GLY A 11 10.34 25.04 -2.82
N ARG A 12 9.37 24.25 -3.31
CA ARG A 12 9.08 22.92 -2.78
C ARG A 12 9.90 21.86 -3.50
N GLU A 13 10.43 20.92 -2.74
CA GLU A 13 11.11 19.77 -3.33
C GLU A 13 10.13 18.95 -4.18
N THR A 14 10.49 18.78 -5.43
CA THR A 14 9.65 18.16 -6.45
C THR A 14 10.46 17.17 -7.26
N ILE A 15 9.83 16.05 -7.59
CA ILE A 15 10.36 15.05 -8.50
C ILE A 15 9.57 15.13 -9.79
N TRP A 16 10.28 15.29 -10.89
CA TRP A 16 9.73 15.24 -12.24
C TRP A 16 10.08 13.91 -12.87
N ILE A 17 9.07 13.23 -13.40
CA ILE A 17 9.23 11.96 -14.11
C ILE A 17 8.83 12.15 -15.56
N GLY A 18 9.65 11.65 -16.46
CA GLY A 18 9.40 11.66 -17.89
C GLY A 18 10.46 10.89 -18.64
N THR A 19 10.12 10.34 -19.81
CA THR A 19 11.03 9.54 -20.60
C THR A 19 12.24 10.37 -21.02
N GLY A 20 13.44 9.97 -20.54
CA GLY A 20 14.69 10.64 -20.89
C GLY A 20 14.86 12.06 -20.30
N ILE A 21 14.00 12.48 -19.35
CA ILE A 21 14.02 13.84 -18.77
C ILE A 21 15.40 14.26 -18.26
N GLY A 22 16.16 13.34 -17.66
CA GLY A 22 17.49 13.62 -17.15
C GLY A 22 18.55 13.87 -18.24
N PHE A 23 18.29 13.49 -19.49
CA PHE A 23 19.18 13.82 -20.62
C PHE A 23 18.87 15.20 -21.22
N HIS A 24 17.63 15.66 -21.05
CA HIS A 24 17.18 16.98 -21.51
C HIS A 24 17.38 18.07 -20.45
N TYR A 25 17.71 17.68 -19.22
CA TYR A 25 18.05 18.62 -18.16
C TYR A 25 19.38 19.31 -18.47
N LYS A 26 19.33 20.53 -18.91
CA LYS A 26 20.50 21.38 -19.06
C LYS A 26 20.84 22.04 -17.73
N THR A 27 22.11 22.28 -17.50
CA THR A 27 22.70 22.78 -16.24
C THR A 27 22.12 24.16 -15.79
N GLU A 28 21.29 24.80 -16.58
CA GLU A 28 20.65 26.09 -16.29
C GLU A 28 19.20 26.01 -15.77
N GLY A 29 18.74 24.80 -15.46
CA GLY A 29 17.47 24.60 -14.73
C GLY A 29 16.18 24.84 -15.53
N VAL A 30 16.25 25.03 -16.85
CA VAL A 30 15.06 25.19 -17.67
C VAL A 30 14.60 23.84 -18.20
N PHE A 31 13.44 23.39 -17.75
CA PHE A 31 12.80 22.19 -18.25
C PHE A 31 11.95 22.52 -19.48
N ASP A 32 11.95 21.64 -20.46
CA ASP A 32 10.85 21.54 -21.39
C ASP A 32 9.68 20.84 -20.67
N GLU A 33 8.67 21.62 -20.27
CA GLU A 33 7.51 21.07 -19.55
C GLU A 33 6.75 20.01 -20.34
N SER A 34 6.91 19.96 -21.66
CA SER A 34 6.26 18.98 -22.54
C SER A 34 6.75 17.55 -22.33
N ILE A 35 7.96 17.36 -21.78
CA ILE A 35 8.52 16.04 -21.46
C ILE A 35 8.19 15.55 -20.04
N ILE A 36 7.60 16.43 -19.22
CA ILE A 36 7.17 16.07 -17.87
C ILE A 36 5.87 15.29 -17.96
N GLN A 37 5.91 14.04 -17.60
CA GLN A 37 4.73 13.16 -17.58
C GLN A 37 4.06 13.17 -16.20
N LYS A 38 4.84 13.36 -15.12
CA LYS A 38 4.32 13.43 -13.76
C LYS A 38 5.20 14.30 -12.84
N LYS A 39 4.53 14.98 -11.89
CA LYS A 39 5.18 15.75 -10.83
C LYS A 39 4.78 15.17 -9.48
N PHE A 40 5.76 14.91 -8.61
CA PHE A 40 5.54 14.51 -7.22
C PHE A 40 6.08 15.58 -6.28
N HIS A 41 5.21 16.06 -5.41
CA HIS A 41 5.60 16.93 -4.31
C HIS A 41 5.65 16.07 -3.05
N LEU A 42 6.82 15.90 -2.49
CA LEU A 42 7.01 15.20 -1.21
C LEU A 42 7.35 16.26 -0.15
N GLU A 43 6.77 16.11 1.03
CA GLU A 43 6.99 17.05 2.14
C GLU A 43 8.31 16.80 2.86
N ASP A 44 8.95 15.63 2.60
CA ASP A 44 10.17 15.19 3.25
C ASP A 44 11.31 15.06 2.23
N SER A 45 12.36 15.82 2.42
CA SER A 45 13.53 15.86 1.54
C SER A 45 14.29 14.53 1.49
N GLU A 46 14.28 13.76 2.57
CA GLU A 46 14.89 12.43 2.62
C GLU A 46 14.11 11.44 1.73
N ALA A 47 12.79 11.50 1.77
CA ALA A 47 11.92 10.70 0.91
C ALA A 47 12.07 11.08 -0.57
N VAL A 48 12.24 12.37 -0.89
CA VAL A 48 12.52 12.86 -2.25
C VAL A 48 13.82 12.28 -2.78
N SER A 49 14.90 12.41 -2.01
CA SER A 49 16.22 11.93 -2.40
C SER A 49 16.25 10.42 -2.59
N LYS A 50 15.59 9.69 -1.70
CA LYS A 50 15.48 8.23 -1.75
C LYS A 50 14.69 7.78 -2.98
N PHE A 51 13.54 8.41 -3.26
CA PHE A 51 12.74 8.08 -4.43
C PHE A 51 13.47 8.41 -5.74
N ALA A 52 14.09 9.59 -5.84
CA ALA A 52 14.84 9.98 -7.02
C ALA A 52 16.00 9.01 -7.28
N GLY A 53 16.71 8.57 -6.23
CA GLY A 53 17.79 7.59 -6.32
C GLY A 53 17.31 6.23 -6.83
N ILE A 54 16.19 5.74 -6.32
CA ILE A 54 15.58 4.46 -6.72
C ILE A 54 15.04 4.56 -8.16
N ALA A 55 14.21 5.56 -8.42
CA ALA A 55 13.54 5.74 -9.70
C ALA A 55 14.50 6.04 -10.86
N ALA A 56 15.71 6.56 -10.56
CA ALA A 56 16.73 6.80 -11.57
C ALA A 56 17.22 5.53 -12.26
N GLY A 57 17.17 4.39 -11.57
CA GLY A 57 17.61 3.09 -12.09
C GLY A 57 16.46 2.22 -12.63
N ILE A 58 15.20 2.60 -12.42
CA ILE A 58 14.03 1.82 -12.82
C ILE A 58 13.53 2.28 -14.19
N PRO A 59 13.23 1.36 -15.12
CA PRO A 59 12.58 1.69 -16.39
C PRO A 59 11.22 2.35 -16.16
N TYR A 60 10.89 3.35 -16.99
CA TYR A 60 9.68 4.17 -16.81
C TYR A 60 8.38 3.37 -16.83
N GLU A 61 8.33 2.29 -17.61
CA GLU A 61 7.18 1.40 -17.71
C GLU A 61 6.74 0.79 -16.36
N TYR A 62 7.70 0.52 -15.47
CA TYR A 62 7.38 0.01 -14.11
C TYR A 62 6.72 1.08 -13.26
N ILE A 63 7.21 2.33 -13.36
CA ILE A 63 6.62 3.45 -12.64
C ILE A 63 5.17 3.67 -13.13
N GLN A 64 4.94 3.67 -14.45
CA GLN A 64 3.61 3.82 -15.02
C GLN A 64 2.67 2.68 -14.57
N THR A 65 3.16 1.45 -14.57
CA THR A 65 2.38 0.27 -14.14
C THR A 65 1.99 0.40 -12.68
N ALA A 66 2.93 0.76 -11.80
CA ALA A 66 2.65 1.00 -10.37
C ALA A 66 1.60 2.10 -10.18
N GLU A 67 1.72 3.21 -10.91
CA GLU A 67 0.78 4.33 -10.85
C GLU A 67 -0.65 3.94 -11.27
N GLU A 68 -0.79 3.10 -12.29
CA GLU A 68 -2.10 2.60 -12.71
C GLU A 68 -2.72 1.70 -11.65
N ILE A 69 -1.94 0.79 -11.05
CA ILE A 69 -2.38 -0.04 -9.93
C ILE A 69 -2.81 0.82 -8.74
N ILE A 70 -2.01 1.83 -8.37
CA ILE A 70 -2.34 2.76 -7.28
C ILE A 70 -3.62 3.53 -7.58
N SER A 71 -3.82 3.96 -8.84
CA SER A 71 -5.05 4.64 -9.26
C SER A 71 -6.29 3.75 -9.08
N ILE A 72 -6.18 2.47 -9.39
CA ILE A 72 -7.27 1.49 -9.17
C ILE A 72 -7.51 1.28 -7.68
N ALA A 73 -6.44 1.14 -6.88
CA ALA A 73 -6.54 1.04 -5.44
C ALA A 73 -7.31 2.25 -4.85
N HIS A 74 -6.96 3.48 -5.24
CA HIS A 74 -7.67 4.69 -4.82
C HIS A 74 -9.15 4.74 -5.22
N LYS A 75 -9.52 4.13 -6.35
CA LYS A 75 -10.92 4.09 -6.81
C LYS A 75 -11.75 3.04 -6.08
N LYS A 76 -11.14 1.91 -5.72
CA LYS A 76 -11.84 0.77 -5.12
C LYS A 76 -11.85 0.81 -3.61
N LEU A 77 -10.75 1.25 -3.00
CA LEU A 77 -10.60 1.29 -1.56
C LEU A 77 -11.06 2.63 -1.02
N ARG A 78 -11.76 2.60 0.11
CA ARG A 78 -12.32 3.79 0.77
C ARG A 78 -11.29 4.54 1.62
N HIS A 79 -10.11 3.96 1.79
CA HIS A 79 -9.05 4.48 2.64
C HIS A 79 -8.04 5.29 1.86
N ARG A 80 -7.47 6.29 2.52
CA ARG A 80 -6.36 7.07 1.96
C ARG A 80 -5.10 6.22 2.02
N LEU A 81 -4.40 6.10 0.89
CA LEU A 81 -3.10 5.44 0.82
C LEU A 81 -1.99 6.46 1.09
N ASP A 82 -1.03 6.07 1.90
CA ASP A 82 0.18 6.86 2.12
C ASP A 82 1.00 6.93 0.83
N ARG A 83 1.65 8.08 0.62
CA ARG A 83 2.43 8.33 -0.61
C ARG A 83 3.62 7.38 -0.79
N SER A 84 4.09 6.75 0.28
CA SER A 84 5.16 5.74 0.23
C SER A 84 4.85 4.56 -0.70
N ILE A 85 3.56 4.31 -0.99
CA ILE A 85 3.15 3.25 -1.91
C ILE A 85 3.76 3.41 -3.30
N HIS A 86 3.93 4.65 -3.77
CA HIS A 86 4.53 4.93 -5.08
C HIS A 86 5.93 4.35 -5.19
N ILE A 87 6.71 4.45 -4.10
CA ILE A 87 8.06 3.91 -4.02
C ILE A 87 7.99 2.39 -3.85
N GLY A 88 7.31 1.94 -2.80
CA GLY A 88 7.32 0.53 -2.40
C GLY A 88 6.74 -0.39 -3.48
N LEU A 89 5.66 0.02 -4.15
CA LEU A 89 5.07 -0.78 -5.20
C LEU A 89 5.92 -0.79 -6.48
N THR A 90 6.54 0.36 -6.84
CA THR A 90 7.45 0.42 -7.99
C THR A 90 8.68 -0.48 -7.81
N GLU A 91 9.31 -0.42 -6.63
CA GLU A 91 10.42 -1.32 -6.28
C GLU A 91 9.99 -2.79 -6.30
N HIS A 92 8.84 -3.08 -5.71
CA HIS A 92 8.29 -4.44 -5.70
C HIS A 92 8.11 -4.97 -7.12
N LEU A 93 7.47 -4.22 -8.02
CA LEU A 93 7.27 -4.63 -9.41
C LEU A 93 8.59 -4.92 -10.12
N CYS A 94 9.60 -4.05 -9.94
CA CYS A 94 10.90 -4.25 -10.52
C CYS A 94 11.53 -5.58 -10.04
N CYS A 95 11.54 -5.80 -8.72
CA CYS A 95 12.09 -7.02 -8.12
C CYS A 95 11.29 -8.28 -8.51
N ALA A 96 9.94 -8.20 -8.59
CA ALA A 96 9.09 -9.32 -8.97
C ALA A 96 9.36 -9.76 -10.41
N VAL A 97 9.47 -8.81 -11.32
CA VAL A 97 9.79 -9.08 -12.72
C VAL A 97 11.21 -9.62 -12.88
N GLU A 98 12.18 -9.07 -12.14
CA GLU A 98 13.55 -9.59 -12.18
C GLU A 98 13.62 -11.03 -11.67
N ARG A 99 12.96 -11.36 -10.55
CA ARG A 99 12.83 -12.75 -10.07
C ARG A 99 12.20 -13.66 -11.12
N LYS A 100 11.11 -13.22 -11.74
CA LYS A 100 10.43 -14.00 -12.79
C LYS A 100 11.34 -14.28 -13.97
N ASN A 101 12.11 -13.31 -14.43
CA ASN A 101 13.07 -13.47 -15.54
C ASN A 101 14.23 -14.44 -15.16
N GLN A 102 14.55 -14.54 -13.88
CA GLN A 102 15.53 -15.50 -13.35
C GLN A 102 14.93 -16.88 -13.09
N GLY A 103 13.61 -17.08 -13.33
CA GLY A 103 12.91 -18.33 -13.05
C GLY A 103 12.69 -18.59 -11.55
N ILE A 104 12.79 -17.56 -10.71
CA ILE A 104 12.61 -17.67 -9.26
C ILE A 104 11.15 -17.36 -8.94
N GLU A 105 10.45 -18.33 -8.34
CA GLU A 105 9.11 -18.14 -7.80
C GLU A 105 9.21 -17.98 -6.28
N LEU A 106 8.53 -16.94 -5.75
CA LEU A 106 8.49 -16.66 -4.33
C LEU A 106 7.07 -16.94 -3.81
N PRO A 107 6.85 -18.03 -3.08
CA PRO A 107 5.54 -18.31 -2.49
C PRO A 107 5.22 -17.31 -1.38
N ASN A 108 3.97 -16.86 -1.32
CA ASN A 108 3.50 -15.98 -0.25
C ASN A 108 2.92 -16.81 0.90
N ALA A 109 3.69 -16.92 1.98
CA ALA A 109 3.29 -17.71 3.15
C ALA A 109 2.02 -17.20 3.86
N LEU A 110 1.59 -15.98 3.59
CA LEU A 110 0.38 -15.36 4.16
C LEU A 110 -0.75 -15.19 3.13
N LEU A 111 -0.65 -15.87 1.97
CA LEU A 111 -1.64 -15.69 0.90
C LEU A 111 -3.07 -16.00 1.36
N TRP A 112 -3.24 -17.02 2.21
CA TRP A 112 -4.54 -17.38 2.76
C TRP A 112 -5.10 -16.28 3.68
N GLU A 113 -4.27 -15.75 4.58
CA GLU A 113 -4.62 -14.69 5.52
C GLU A 113 -4.97 -13.40 4.77
N ILE A 114 -4.20 -13.06 3.74
CA ILE A 114 -4.46 -11.89 2.90
C ILE A 114 -5.81 -12.02 2.22
N LYS A 115 -6.12 -13.16 1.62
CA LYS A 115 -7.40 -13.43 0.96
C LYS A 115 -8.60 -13.31 1.91
N ASN A 116 -8.45 -13.72 3.15
CA ASN A 116 -9.55 -13.76 4.10
C ASN A 116 -9.67 -12.48 4.96
N TYR A 117 -8.57 -11.80 5.24
CA TYR A 117 -8.56 -10.63 6.13
C TYR A 117 -8.49 -9.30 5.37
N TYR A 118 -8.01 -9.34 4.14
CA TYR A 118 -7.81 -8.17 3.27
C TYR A 118 -8.36 -8.43 1.85
N PRO A 119 -9.63 -8.87 1.72
CA PRO A 119 -10.19 -9.29 0.44
C PRO A 119 -10.29 -8.16 -0.59
N GLU A 120 -10.51 -6.91 -0.16
CA GLU A 120 -10.59 -5.75 -1.05
C GLU A 120 -9.22 -5.41 -1.63
N GLU A 121 -8.20 -5.38 -0.78
CA GLU A 121 -6.81 -5.12 -1.17
C GLU A 121 -6.27 -6.26 -2.05
N TYR A 122 -6.64 -7.50 -1.72
CA TYR A 122 -6.31 -8.66 -2.54
C TYR A 122 -6.98 -8.62 -3.92
N ALA A 123 -8.23 -8.17 -4.01
CA ALA A 123 -8.92 -8.01 -5.28
C ALA A 123 -8.22 -6.98 -6.18
N VAL A 124 -7.66 -5.90 -5.60
CA VAL A 124 -6.78 -4.97 -6.34
C VAL A 124 -5.50 -5.67 -6.79
N GLY A 125 -4.90 -6.50 -5.95
CA GLY A 125 -3.72 -7.30 -6.30
C GLY A 125 -3.96 -8.22 -7.50
N ILE A 126 -5.11 -8.90 -7.56
CA ILE A 126 -5.51 -9.74 -8.70
C ILE A 126 -5.66 -8.91 -9.98
N GLU A 127 -6.30 -7.73 -9.91
CA GLU A 127 -6.44 -6.85 -11.07
C GLU A 127 -5.08 -6.32 -11.54
N ALA A 128 -4.18 -6.06 -10.60
CA ALA A 128 -2.82 -5.63 -10.89
C ALA A 128 -2.05 -6.66 -11.75
N LEU A 129 -2.27 -7.96 -11.55
CA LEU A 129 -1.65 -8.98 -12.41
C LEU A 129 -2.04 -8.82 -13.89
N SER A 130 -3.29 -8.45 -14.16
CA SER A 130 -3.76 -8.19 -15.52
C SER A 130 -3.11 -6.95 -16.13
N ILE A 131 -2.95 -5.89 -15.35
CA ILE A 131 -2.26 -4.66 -15.77
C ILE A 131 -0.79 -4.93 -16.07
N ILE A 132 -0.13 -5.75 -15.23
CA ILE A 132 1.27 -6.14 -15.43
C ILE A 132 1.43 -6.93 -16.75
N VAL A 133 0.52 -7.82 -17.04
CA VAL A 133 0.52 -8.54 -18.34
C VAL A 133 0.36 -7.56 -19.49
N GLU A 134 -0.59 -6.63 -19.40
CA GLU A 134 -0.86 -5.65 -20.47
C GLU A 134 0.33 -4.71 -20.70
N LYS A 135 0.92 -4.17 -19.64
CA LYS A 135 1.96 -3.13 -19.73
C LYS A 135 3.36 -3.67 -19.90
N LEU A 136 3.68 -4.76 -19.22
CA LEU A 136 5.04 -5.31 -19.15
C LEU A 136 5.18 -6.62 -19.93
N ASN A 137 4.07 -7.19 -20.45
CA ASN A 137 4.04 -8.49 -21.14
C ASN A 137 4.62 -9.64 -20.28
N ILE A 138 4.38 -9.62 -18.98
CA ILE A 138 4.91 -10.58 -18.01
C ILE A 138 3.77 -11.19 -17.22
N VAL A 139 3.75 -12.52 -17.11
CA VAL A 139 2.79 -13.27 -16.30
C VAL A 139 3.42 -13.58 -14.94
N LEU A 140 2.88 -12.99 -13.89
CA LEU A 140 3.27 -13.27 -12.51
C LEU A 140 2.31 -14.28 -11.85
N SER A 141 2.76 -14.94 -10.78
CA SER A 141 1.94 -15.88 -10.02
C SER A 141 0.90 -15.15 -9.15
N GLU A 142 -0.09 -15.90 -8.66
CA GLU A 142 -1.09 -15.39 -7.72
C GLU A 142 -0.47 -14.90 -6.39
N ASP A 143 0.69 -15.45 -6.01
CA ASP A 143 1.44 -14.99 -4.84
C ASP A 143 1.81 -13.52 -4.92
N GLU A 144 2.12 -13.02 -6.12
CA GLU A 144 2.46 -11.61 -6.33
C GLU A 144 1.23 -10.70 -6.15
N ALA A 145 0.01 -11.17 -6.41
CA ALA A 145 -1.20 -10.42 -6.03
C ALA A 145 -1.28 -10.23 -4.51
N GLY A 146 -0.89 -11.24 -3.74
CA GLY A 146 -0.79 -11.14 -2.29
C GLY A 146 0.28 -10.14 -1.83
N PHE A 147 1.45 -10.13 -2.46
CA PHE A 147 2.49 -9.15 -2.12
C PHE A 147 2.07 -7.72 -2.49
N ILE A 148 1.41 -7.52 -3.64
CA ILE A 148 0.83 -6.21 -4.00
C ILE A 148 -0.20 -5.77 -2.96
N ALA A 149 -1.08 -6.67 -2.51
CA ALA A 149 -2.05 -6.39 -1.45
C ALA A 149 -1.36 -5.96 -0.14
N ILE A 150 -0.25 -6.60 0.25
CA ILE A 150 0.56 -6.20 1.43
C ILE A 150 1.09 -4.76 1.28
N HIS A 151 1.54 -4.34 0.10
CA HIS A 151 1.96 -2.96 -0.13
C HIS A 151 0.81 -1.97 0.04
N ILE A 152 -0.39 -2.33 -0.39
CA ILE A 152 -1.61 -1.53 -0.21
C ILE A 152 -1.96 -1.43 1.27
N VAL A 153 -2.04 -2.55 1.99
CA VAL A 153 -2.29 -2.60 3.44
C VAL A 153 -1.29 -1.73 4.20
N ASN A 154 0.00 -1.80 3.85
CA ASN A 154 1.01 -0.96 4.47
C ASN A 154 0.75 0.53 4.25
N ALA A 155 0.35 0.92 3.05
CA ALA A 155 0.03 2.32 2.72
C ALA A 155 -1.24 2.82 3.43
N GLU A 156 -2.23 1.97 3.66
CA GLU A 156 -3.43 2.32 4.44
C GLU A 156 -3.10 2.60 5.92
N MET A 157 -2.10 1.93 6.45
CA MET A 157 -1.66 2.14 7.84
C MET A 157 -0.82 3.42 8.03
N GLY A 158 -0.43 4.10 6.94
CA GLY A 158 0.21 5.42 7.00
C GLY A 158 1.64 5.40 7.55
N ASN A 159 2.37 4.30 7.40
CA ASN A 159 3.72 4.20 7.91
C ASN A 159 4.67 3.52 6.91
N PHE A 160 5.66 4.29 6.43
CA PHE A 160 6.69 3.80 5.52
C PHE A 160 7.58 2.71 6.15
N ASN A 161 7.72 2.73 7.49
CA ASN A 161 8.56 1.78 8.22
C ASN A 161 7.80 0.56 8.73
N SER A 162 6.45 0.52 8.64
CA SER A 162 5.70 -0.66 9.03
C SER A 162 5.82 -1.72 7.94
N ARG A 163 6.18 -2.91 8.35
CA ARG A 163 6.22 -4.05 7.48
C ARG A 163 4.79 -4.54 7.31
N GLY A 164 4.17 -4.28 6.15
CA GLY A 164 2.81 -4.75 5.86
C GLY A 164 2.61 -6.24 6.14
N TYR A 165 3.68 -7.01 5.96
CA TYR A 165 3.73 -8.41 6.37
C TYR A 165 3.46 -8.59 7.88
N ASP A 166 4.08 -7.79 8.74
CA ASP A 166 3.89 -7.86 10.20
C ASP A 166 2.44 -7.50 10.59
N ILE A 167 1.79 -6.60 9.84
CA ILE A 167 0.38 -6.23 10.05
C ILE A 167 -0.54 -7.44 9.80
N VAL A 168 -0.32 -8.17 8.73
CA VAL A 168 -1.09 -9.38 8.42
C VAL A 168 -0.84 -10.46 9.49
N VAL A 169 0.40 -10.64 9.93
CA VAL A 169 0.74 -11.56 11.02
C VAL A 169 0.06 -11.16 12.33
N MET A 170 0.13 -9.89 12.73
CA MET A 170 -0.56 -9.40 13.93
C MET A 170 -2.07 -9.59 13.86
N THR A 171 -2.67 -9.35 12.69
CA THR A 171 -4.11 -9.61 12.47
C THR A 171 -4.44 -11.07 12.70
N LYS A 172 -3.67 -11.98 12.11
CA LYS A 172 -3.81 -13.43 12.31
C LYS A 172 -3.70 -13.81 13.77
N ASP A 173 -2.70 -13.30 14.48
CA ASP A 173 -2.47 -13.62 15.88
C ASP A 173 -3.63 -13.15 16.76
N ILE A 174 -4.17 -11.95 16.51
CA ILE A 174 -5.36 -11.43 17.22
C ILE A 174 -6.56 -12.35 16.99
N ILE A 175 -6.82 -12.75 15.75
CA ILE A 175 -7.92 -13.65 15.41
C ILE A 175 -7.75 -15.00 16.12
N ASN A 176 -6.55 -15.57 16.10
CA ASN A 176 -6.24 -16.82 16.78
C ASN A 176 -6.49 -16.71 18.30
N ILE A 177 -6.10 -15.60 18.94
CA ILE A 177 -6.34 -15.34 20.36
C ILE A 177 -7.84 -15.30 20.64
N ILE A 178 -8.62 -14.62 19.82
CA ILE A 178 -10.09 -14.53 19.96
C ILE A 178 -10.72 -15.92 19.83
N GLN A 179 -10.38 -16.67 18.78
CA GLN A 179 -10.88 -18.03 18.56
C GLN A 179 -10.53 -18.96 19.72
N TYR A 180 -9.31 -18.89 20.19
CA TYR A 180 -8.86 -19.67 21.34
C TYR A 180 -9.60 -19.32 22.63
N HIS A 181 -9.79 -18.01 22.90
CA HIS A 181 -10.47 -17.57 24.13
C HIS A 181 -11.94 -17.97 24.15
N PHE A 182 -12.64 -17.82 23.04
CA PHE A 182 -14.07 -18.15 22.93
C PHE A 182 -14.32 -19.60 22.53
N GLN A 183 -13.30 -20.39 22.28
CA GLN A 183 -13.39 -21.80 21.84
C GLN A 183 -14.34 -21.96 20.63
N LYS A 184 -14.29 -21.02 19.70
CA LYS A 184 -15.13 -20.97 18.49
C LYS A 184 -14.31 -20.61 17.26
N ASP A 185 -14.59 -21.31 16.17
CA ASP A 185 -14.15 -20.87 14.85
C ASP A 185 -14.99 -19.69 14.40
N LEU A 186 -14.34 -18.68 13.84
CA LEU A 186 -15.02 -17.52 13.28
C LEU A 186 -15.40 -17.79 11.83
N ASP A 187 -16.66 -17.53 11.49
CA ASP A 187 -17.08 -17.57 10.08
C ASP A 187 -16.60 -16.31 9.36
N HIS A 188 -15.55 -16.46 8.57
CA HIS A 188 -14.92 -15.37 7.81
C HIS A 188 -15.82 -14.71 6.77
N ARG A 189 -17.00 -15.29 6.47
CA ARG A 189 -17.99 -14.75 5.55
C ARG A 189 -19.16 -14.06 6.25
N SER A 190 -19.15 -14.05 7.57
CA SER A 190 -20.21 -13.41 8.35
C SER A 190 -20.02 -11.90 8.44
N PHE A 191 -21.13 -11.17 8.50
CA PHE A 191 -21.13 -9.73 8.75
C PHE A 191 -20.41 -9.37 10.07
N ALA A 192 -20.57 -10.19 11.11
CA ALA A 192 -19.90 -10.00 12.39
C ALA A 192 -18.37 -10.10 12.25
N PHE A 193 -17.86 -10.96 11.36
CA PHE A 193 -16.45 -11.04 11.09
C PHE A 193 -15.95 -9.81 10.33
N GLU A 194 -16.71 -9.31 9.37
CA GLU A 194 -16.37 -8.06 8.65
C GLU A 194 -16.28 -6.87 9.63
N GLU A 195 -17.24 -6.73 10.55
CA GLU A 195 -17.19 -5.72 11.61
C GLU A 195 -15.96 -5.89 12.51
N LEU A 196 -15.69 -7.12 12.96
CA LEU A 196 -14.49 -7.42 13.76
C LEU A 196 -13.21 -7.00 13.03
N MET A 197 -13.11 -7.28 11.74
CA MET A 197 -11.95 -6.88 10.93
C MET A 197 -11.78 -5.36 10.85
N VAL A 198 -12.86 -4.60 10.75
CA VAL A 198 -12.81 -3.13 10.81
C VAL A 198 -12.21 -2.66 12.13
N TYR A 199 -12.66 -3.21 13.27
CA TYR A 199 -12.13 -2.86 14.60
C TYR A 199 -10.65 -3.24 14.73
N ILE A 200 -10.24 -4.42 14.28
CA ILE A 200 -8.85 -4.87 14.33
C ILE A 200 -7.96 -3.94 13.48
N LYS A 201 -8.37 -3.62 12.25
CA LYS A 201 -7.64 -2.69 11.36
C LYS A 201 -7.46 -1.31 12.02
N HIS A 202 -8.53 -0.76 12.62
CA HIS A 202 -8.45 0.51 13.35
C HIS A 202 -7.55 0.45 14.58
N MET A 203 -7.61 -0.60 15.36
CA MET A 203 -6.75 -0.81 16.53
C MET A 203 -5.28 -0.90 16.12
N LEU A 204 -4.95 -1.71 15.12
CA LEU A 204 -3.59 -1.86 14.61
C LEU A 204 -3.05 -0.53 14.07
N ARG A 205 -3.86 0.22 13.33
CA ARG A 205 -3.46 1.55 12.85
C ARG A 205 -3.10 2.48 13.99
N ARG A 206 -3.91 2.55 15.04
CA ARG A 206 -3.63 3.39 16.23
C ARG A 206 -2.34 2.97 16.94
N ILE A 207 -2.09 1.67 17.07
CA ILE A 207 -0.87 1.13 17.68
C ILE A 207 0.36 1.54 16.84
N ILE A 208 0.30 1.31 15.53
CA ILE A 208 1.42 1.55 14.60
C ILE A 208 1.74 3.04 14.50
N THR A 209 0.72 3.90 14.45
CA THR A 209 0.89 5.36 14.35
C THR A 209 1.16 6.04 15.70
N ASN A 210 1.26 5.26 16.78
CA ASN A 210 1.41 5.75 18.15
C ASN A 210 0.33 6.76 18.58
N GLN A 211 -0.87 6.65 17.98
CA GLN A 211 -2.05 7.44 18.30
C GLN A 211 -2.90 6.76 19.39
N MET A 212 -2.23 6.19 20.39
CA MET A 212 -2.92 5.66 21.58
C MET A 212 -3.40 6.85 22.39
N HIS A 213 -4.71 7.08 22.41
CA HIS A 213 -5.29 7.96 23.42
C HIS A 213 -5.03 7.34 24.80
N HIS A 214 -4.19 7.97 25.61
CA HIS A 214 -4.25 7.76 27.04
C HIS A 214 -5.61 8.35 27.46
N GLY A 215 -6.54 7.47 27.84
CA GLY A 215 -7.88 7.87 28.22
C GLY A 215 -7.81 8.72 29.48
N GLU A 216 -8.11 10.00 29.32
CA GLU A 216 -8.62 10.87 30.39
C GLU A 216 -10.14 11.06 30.25
N ASP A 217 -10.82 10.31 29.38
CA ASP A 217 -12.29 10.32 29.26
C ASP A 217 -12.85 8.92 29.56
N GLU A 218 -12.84 8.56 30.85
CA GLU A 218 -13.62 7.42 31.39
C GLU A 218 -15.14 7.70 31.47
N GLU A 219 -15.66 8.75 30.85
CA GLU A 219 -17.07 9.08 30.84
C GLU A 219 -17.58 9.36 29.44
N THR A 220 -17.75 8.40 28.61
CA THR A 220 -18.84 8.33 27.60
C THR A 220 -18.67 7.15 26.64
N VAL A 221 -18.49 5.94 27.16
CA VAL A 221 -19.01 4.78 26.44
C VAL A 221 -20.47 4.61 26.92
N SER A 222 -21.33 5.42 26.36
CA SER A 222 -22.77 5.30 26.57
C SER A 222 -23.21 3.90 26.13
N TYR A 223 -23.70 3.14 27.07
CA TYR A 223 -24.35 1.84 26.92
C TYR A 223 -25.67 1.95 26.11
N THR A 224 -25.70 2.65 25.01
CA THR A 224 -26.90 2.87 24.20
C THR A 224 -27.23 1.76 23.21
N HIS A 225 -26.34 0.77 23.02
CA HIS A 225 -26.61 -0.35 22.10
C HIS A 225 -26.91 -1.71 22.75
N LEU A 226 -26.92 -1.81 24.07
CA LEU A 226 -27.24 -3.08 24.76
C LEU A 226 -28.67 -3.17 25.35
N ARG A 227 -29.53 -2.19 25.08
CA ARG A 227 -30.92 -2.17 25.60
C ARG A 227 -32.00 -2.43 24.56
N ALA A 228 -31.70 -2.96 23.39
CA ALA A 228 -32.71 -3.21 22.35
C ALA A 228 -33.21 -4.69 22.27
N HIS A 229 -32.81 -5.59 23.15
CA HIS A 229 -33.22 -6.99 23.11
C HIS A 229 -33.71 -7.59 24.44
N GLU A 230 -34.21 -6.76 25.37
CA GLU A 230 -34.96 -7.25 26.51
C GLU A 230 -36.37 -6.65 26.55
N THR A 231 -37.17 -6.87 25.52
CA THR A 231 -38.64 -6.83 25.58
C THR A 231 -39.20 -7.49 24.34
N LEU A 232 -39.39 -8.79 24.39
CA LEU A 232 -40.59 -9.56 23.94
C LEU A 232 -40.26 -11.05 24.07
#